data_882bea8a8b1855ab5062b3650028aff2
#
_entry.id   882bea8a8b1855ab5062b3650028aff2
#
_cell.length_a   1.000
_cell.length_b   1.000
_cell.length_c   1.000
_cell.angle_alpha   90.00
_cell.angle_beta   90.00
_cell.angle_gamma   90.00
#
_symmetry.space_group_name_H-M   'P 1'
#
loop_
_entity.id
_entity.type
_entity.pdbx_description
1 polymer ?
#
loop_
_entity_poly.entity_id
_entity_poly.type
_entity_poly.pdbx_seq_one_letter_code
_entity_poly.pdbx_strand_id
1 'polypeptide(L)'
;MHLPNDEAKTDLEELCRALLRADPDIQDIIQFGSSVYAPDLALDIDLLVTTAAKKDSDVYWDAVADWPVNVDIIVREPGERIGDWIALGILATHRVLYGDGTTIEEARTAMAIPTYDEARERVLAADGFLDDAGNAPNEIRRDILYRTAFNALFDAARSAAMTYLATEETRWGELRRALPAPHSEEFRRFVNTLHIAYFYHSDYPRQDAEGEFQQWRERVSRFIETLEASALTTSGFRSR
;
A
#
# COMPACT_ATOMS: atom_id res chain seq x y z
N MET A 1 -23.62 20.30 -3.40
CA MET A 1 -24.59 20.23 -4.51
C MET A 1 -24.82 18.76 -4.77
N HIS A 2 -26.00 18.26 -4.42
CA HIS A 2 -26.30 16.82 -4.45
C HIS A 2 -26.69 16.47 -5.88
N LEU A 3 -25.86 15.73 -6.60
CA LEU A 3 -26.24 15.21 -7.89
C LEU A 3 -27.15 13.98 -7.68
N PRO A 4 -28.30 13.88 -8.35
CA PRO A 4 -29.13 12.68 -8.29
C PRO A 4 -28.35 11.48 -8.86
N ASN A 5 -28.56 10.32 -8.28
CA ASN A 5 -27.84 9.08 -8.56
C ASN A 5 -27.78 8.69 -10.06
N ASP A 6 -28.75 9.13 -10.87
CA ASP A 6 -28.81 8.86 -12.31
C ASP A 6 -27.88 9.80 -13.13
N GLU A 7 -27.67 11.04 -12.72
CA GLU A 7 -26.72 11.94 -13.39
C GLU A 7 -25.27 11.51 -13.16
N ALA A 8 -24.93 11.13 -11.93
CA ALA A 8 -23.59 10.64 -11.60
C ALA A 8 -23.22 9.34 -12.36
N LYS A 9 -24.20 8.50 -12.63
CA LYS A 9 -23.99 7.27 -13.40
C LYS A 9 -23.76 7.57 -14.89
N THR A 10 -24.48 8.54 -15.44
CA THR A 10 -24.33 8.99 -16.84
C THR A 10 -22.94 9.62 -17.03
N ASP A 11 -22.46 10.37 -16.04
CA ASP A 11 -21.14 11.00 -16.07
C ASP A 11 -20.00 9.95 -16.13
N LEU A 12 -20.03 8.91 -15.30
CA LEU A 12 -19.02 7.86 -15.33
C LEU A 12 -18.98 7.04 -16.63
N GLU A 13 -20.12 6.83 -17.25
CA GLU A 13 -20.18 6.16 -18.58
C GLU A 13 -19.55 7.05 -19.67
N GLU A 14 -19.72 8.36 -19.59
CA GLU A 14 -19.11 9.30 -20.52
C GLU A 14 -17.60 9.42 -20.29
N LEU A 15 -17.17 9.42 -19.04
CA LEU A 15 -15.76 9.35 -18.64
C LEU A 15 -15.07 8.12 -19.27
N CYS A 16 -15.69 6.95 -19.11
CA CYS A 16 -15.16 5.72 -19.73
C CYS A 16 -15.10 5.84 -21.25
N ARG A 17 -16.13 6.38 -21.88
CA ARG A 17 -16.14 6.58 -23.33
C ARG A 17 -15.06 7.56 -23.80
N ALA A 18 -14.75 8.59 -23.03
CA ALA A 18 -13.66 9.52 -23.33
C ALA A 18 -12.30 8.80 -23.31
N LEU A 19 -12.02 8.03 -22.25
CA LEU A 19 -10.81 7.24 -22.12
C LEU A 19 -10.68 6.20 -23.23
N LEU A 20 -11.75 5.47 -23.56
CA LEU A 20 -11.76 4.46 -24.63
C LEU A 20 -11.58 5.08 -26.04
N ARG A 21 -12.00 6.33 -26.24
CA ARG A 21 -11.70 7.06 -27.49
C ARG A 21 -10.25 7.46 -27.59
N ALA A 22 -9.66 7.86 -26.45
CA ALA A 22 -8.25 8.26 -26.37
C ALA A 22 -7.31 7.05 -26.51
N ASP A 23 -7.70 5.93 -25.91
CA ASP A 23 -6.96 4.68 -25.97
C ASP A 23 -7.90 3.47 -26.17
N PRO A 24 -8.07 3.02 -27.43
CA PRO A 24 -8.91 1.86 -27.76
C PRO A 24 -8.35 0.52 -27.25
N ASP A 25 -7.08 0.47 -26.81
CA ASP A 25 -6.42 -0.74 -26.31
C ASP A 25 -6.66 -0.96 -24.82
N ILE A 26 -7.47 -0.12 -24.16
CA ILE A 26 -7.86 -0.28 -22.75
C ILE A 26 -8.65 -1.59 -22.58
N GLN A 27 -8.25 -2.38 -21.61
CA GLN A 27 -8.83 -3.66 -21.24
C GLN A 27 -9.73 -3.56 -20.01
N ASP A 28 -9.29 -2.81 -18.97
CA ASP A 28 -10.06 -2.59 -17.75
C ASP A 28 -10.00 -1.11 -17.32
N ILE A 29 -11.11 -0.60 -16.77
CA ILE A 29 -11.19 0.65 -16.02
C ILE A 29 -11.84 0.34 -14.67
N ILE A 30 -11.08 0.49 -13.60
CA ILE A 30 -11.52 0.24 -12.23
C ILE A 30 -11.55 1.56 -11.47
N GLN A 31 -12.71 1.98 -11.00
CA GLN A 31 -12.88 3.04 -10.02
C GLN A 31 -12.64 2.47 -8.62
N PHE A 32 -11.90 3.17 -7.77
CA PHE A 32 -11.64 2.74 -6.39
C PHE A 32 -11.59 3.93 -5.43
N GLY A 33 -11.34 3.68 -4.14
CA GLY A 33 -11.17 4.74 -3.16
C GLY A 33 -12.45 5.44 -2.74
N SER A 34 -12.30 6.69 -2.27
CA SER A 34 -13.38 7.47 -1.64
C SER A 34 -14.58 7.70 -2.54
N SER A 35 -14.37 7.86 -3.83
CA SER A 35 -15.44 8.09 -4.81
C SER A 35 -16.39 6.89 -4.98
N VAL A 36 -16.01 5.71 -4.50
CA VAL A 36 -16.87 4.51 -4.51
C VAL A 36 -17.64 4.35 -3.21
N TYR A 37 -16.97 4.48 -2.03
CA TYR A 37 -17.61 4.20 -0.74
C TYR A 37 -18.29 5.42 -0.10
N ALA A 38 -17.88 6.63 -0.47
CA ALA A 38 -18.43 7.90 0.05
C ALA A 38 -18.53 8.96 -1.06
N PRO A 39 -19.30 8.70 -2.14
CA PRO A 39 -19.30 9.56 -3.33
C PRO A 39 -19.69 11.01 -3.04
N ASP A 40 -20.56 11.24 -2.03
CA ASP A 40 -21.00 12.58 -1.64
C ASP A 40 -19.90 13.40 -0.94
N LEU A 41 -18.82 12.77 -0.49
CA LEU A 41 -17.69 13.38 0.24
C LEU A 41 -16.39 13.33 -0.56
N ALA A 42 -16.36 12.59 -1.66
CA ALA A 42 -15.18 12.47 -2.50
C ALA A 42 -14.85 13.79 -3.20
N LEU A 43 -13.57 14.14 -3.22
CA LEU A 43 -13.05 15.36 -3.88
C LEU A 43 -12.52 15.05 -5.28
N ASP A 44 -12.25 13.80 -5.55
CA ASP A 44 -11.64 13.26 -6.77
C ASP A 44 -12.22 11.88 -7.10
N ILE A 45 -11.93 11.42 -8.32
CA ILE A 45 -12.25 10.08 -8.80
C ILE A 45 -10.93 9.36 -9.07
N ASP A 46 -10.64 8.31 -8.32
CA ASP A 46 -9.46 7.46 -8.53
C ASP A 46 -9.78 6.36 -9.55
N LEU A 47 -9.00 6.29 -10.64
CA LEU A 47 -9.12 5.27 -11.68
C LEU A 47 -7.81 4.49 -11.84
N LEU A 48 -7.92 3.17 -11.89
CA LEU A 48 -6.88 2.31 -12.44
C LEU A 48 -7.30 1.85 -13.83
N VAL A 49 -6.49 2.20 -14.83
CA VAL A 49 -6.70 1.86 -16.24
C VAL A 49 -5.64 0.84 -16.63
N THR A 50 -6.08 -0.34 -17.08
CA THR A 50 -5.20 -1.36 -17.65
C THR A 50 -5.37 -1.34 -19.17
N THR A 51 -4.26 -1.13 -19.90
CA THR A 51 -4.23 -1.07 -21.38
C THR A 51 -3.18 -2.03 -21.93
N ALA A 52 -3.43 -2.58 -23.12
CA ALA A 52 -2.48 -3.50 -23.76
C ALA A 52 -1.12 -2.85 -24.11
N ALA A 53 -1.12 -1.54 -24.39
CA ALA A 53 0.08 -0.77 -24.66
C ALA A 53 -0.10 0.67 -24.17
N LYS A 54 0.69 1.08 -23.18
CA LYS A 54 0.63 2.43 -22.63
C LYS A 54 0.96 3.49 -23.68
N LYS A 55 0.15 4.53 -23.69
CA LYS A 55 0.43 5.79 -24.38
C LYS A 55 1.07 6.80 -23.43
N ASP A 56 1.48 7.93 -23.96
CA ASP A 56 1.94 9.04 -23.13
C ASP A 56 0.85 9.46 -22.15
N SER A 57 1.22 9.79 -20.91
CA SER A 57 0.28 10.15 -19.84
C SER A 57 -0.65 11.29 -20.22
N ASP A 58 -0.18 12.23 -21.02
CA ASP A 58 -0.97 13.37 -21.49
C ASP A 58 -2.22 12.95 -22.28
N VAL A 59 -2.16 11.82 -22.99
CA VAL A 59 -3.32 11.27 -23.73
C VAL A 59 -4.51 11.00 -22.79
N TYR A 60 -4.23 10.46 -21.60
CA TYR A 60 -5.26 10.16 -20.61
C TYR A 60 -5.72 11.40 -19.85
N TRP A 61 -4.79 12.29 -19.49
CA TRP A 61 -5.10 13.54 -18.82
C TRP A 61 -5.93 14.48 -19.70
N ASP A 62 -5.58 14.60 -20.97
CA ASP A 62 -6.35 15.42 -21.95
C ASP A 62 -7.76 14.88 -22.15
N ALA A 63 -7.93 13.55 -22.11
CA ALA A 63 -9.26 12.92 -22.26
C ALA A 63 -10.24 13.28 -21.13
N VAL A 64 -9.73 13.67 -19.95
CA VAL A 64 -10.53 14.00 -18.77
C VAL A 64 -10.37 15.45 -18.28
N ALA A 65 -9.62 16.29 -19.01
CA ALA A 65 -9.26 17.64 -18.60
C ALA A 65 -10.47 18.56 -18.33
N ASP A 66 -11.56 18.36 -19.06
CA ASP A 66 -12.79 19.13 -18.92
C ASP A 66 -13.79 18.53 -17.92
N TRP A 67 -13.38 17.49 -17.18
CA TRP A 67 -14.27 16.85 -16.21
C TRP A 67 -14.55 17.77 -15.01
N PRO A 68 -15.80 17.80 -14.49
CA PRO A 68 -16.19 18.77 -13.45
C PRO A 68 -15.56 18.50 -12.06
N VAL A 69 -14.97 17.33 -11.88
CA VAL A 69 -14.21 16.93 -10.68
C VAL A 69 -12.84 16.41 -11.09
N ASN A 70 -11.88 16.45 -10.17
CA ASN A 70 -10.56 15.89 -10.42
C ASN A 70 -10.67 14.38 -10.68
N VAL A 71 -9.94 13.90 -11.69
CA VAL A 71 -9.83 12.48 -12.00
C VAL A 71 -8.37 12.09 -11.93
N ASP A 72 -8.02 11.26 -10.96
CA ASP A 72 -6.67 10.71 -10.80
C ASP A 72 -6.59 9.37 -11.54
N ILE A 73 -5.74 9.33 -12.57
CA ILE A 73 -5.62 8.17 -13.46
C ILE A 73 -4.25 7.51 -13.28
N ILE A 74 -4.27 6.24 -12.91
CA ILE A 74 -3.10 5.39 -12.88
C ILE A 74 -3.20 4.44 -14.06
N VAL A 75 -2.23 4.49 -14.98
CA VAL A 75 -2.22 3.65 -16.19
C VAL A 75 -1.16 2.57 -16.06
N ARG A 76 -1.53 1.33 -16.38
CA ARG A 76 -0.64 0.16 -16.35
C ARG A 76 -0.87 -0.75 -17.56
N GLU A 77 0.11 -1.61 -17.81
CA GLU A 77 -0.04 -2.77 -18.72
C GLU A 77 -0.37 -4.04 -17.93
N PRO A 78 -1.01 -5.06 -18.54
CA PRO A 78 -1.24 -6.34 -17.90
C PRO A 78 0.07 -6.95 -17.39
N GLY A 79 0.03 -7.50 -16.16
CA GLY A 79 1.21 -8.09 -15.53
C GLY A 79 2.19 -7.08 -14.89
N GLU A 80 2.02 -5.76 -15.12
CA GLU A 80 2.75 -4.79 -14.31
C GLU A 80 2.32 -4.84 -12.85
N ARG A 81 3.27 -4.73 -11.95
CA ARG A 81 2.99 -4.75 -10.51
C ARG A 81 2.05 -3.62 -10.12
N ILE A 82 0.94 -3.98 -9.48
CA ILE A 82 0.08 -3.00 -8.80
C ILE A 82 0.74 -2.67 -7.46
N GLY A 83 0.95 -1.38 -7.19
CA GLY A 83 1.49 -0.95 -5.89
C GLY A 83 0.56 -1.32 -4.74
N ASP A 84 1.12 -1.69 -3.59
CA ASP A 84 0.40 -2.22 -2.43
C ASP A 84 -0.78 -1.32 -2.00
N TRP A 85 -0.61 0.00 -2.03
CA TRP A 85 -1.66 0.96 -1.66
C TRP A 85 -2.81 1.00 -2.66
N ILE A 86 -2.50 0.86 -3.95
CA ILE A 86 -3.50 0.82 -5.02
C ILE A 86 -4.27 -0.50 -4.92
N ALA A 87 -3.56 -1.62 -4.77
CA ALA A 87 -4.17 -2.93 -4.57
C ALA A 87 -5.09 -2.94 -3.35
N LEU A 88 -4.67 -2.36 -2.21
CA LEU A 88 -5.49 -2.19 -1.02
C LEU A 88 -6.75 -1.36 -1.30
N GLY A 89 -6.61 -0.24 -1.98
CA GLY A 89 -7.74 0.64 -2.34
C GLY A 89 -8.77 -0.12 -3.19
N ILE A 90 -8.30 -0.85 -4.19
CA ILE A 90 -9.15 -1.67 -5.07
C ILE A 90 -9.84 -2.79 -4.29
N LEU A 91 -9.11 -3.54 -3.45
CA LEU A 91 -9.69 -4.65 -2.70
C LEU A 91 -10.62 -4.20 -1.58
N ALA A 92 -10.40 -3.00 -1.03
CA ALA A 92 -11.28 -2.42 -0.02
C ALA A 92 -12.64 -2.01 -0.61
N THR A 93 -12.61 -1.27 -1.72
CA THR A 93 -13.83 -0.78 -2.38
C THR A 93 -13.54 -0.42 -3.83
N HIS A 94 -14.21 -1.07 -4.76
CA HIS A 94 -14.06 -0.81 -6.18
C HIS A 94 -15.36 -0.91 -6.95
N ARG A 95 -15.35 -0.37 -8.16
CA ARG A 95 -16.38 -0.57 -9.18
C ARG A 95 -15.71 -0.79 -10.52
N VAL A 96 -16.03 -1.89 -11.20
CA VAL A 96 -15.62 -2.11 -12.59
C VAL A 96 -16.48 -1.20 -13.46
N LEU A 97 -15.84 -0.26 -14.16
CA LEU A 97 -16.50 0.65 -15.09
C LEU A 97 -16.45 0.13 -16.52
N TYR A 98 -15.37 -0.59 -16.87
CA TYR A 98 -15.18 -1.22 -18.17
C TYR A 98 -14.30 -2.47 -18.01
N GLY A 99 -14.49 -3.47 -18.85
CA GLY A 99 -13.72 -4.70 -18.87
C GLY A 99 -14.34 -5.83 -18.02
N ASP A 100 -13.58 -6.87 -17.78
CA ASP A 100 -14.01 -8.07 -17.06
C ASP A 100 -13.54 -8.14 -15.59
N GLY A 101 -12.75 -7.15 -15.16
CA GLY A 101 -12.23 -7.07 -13.79
C GLY A 101 -11.02 -7.98 -13.54
N THR A 102 -10.34 -8.47 -14.57
CA THR A 102 -9.09 -9.24 -14.43
C THR A 102 -8.08 -8.50 -13.58
N THR A 103 -8.03 -7.16 -13.65
CA THR A 103 -7.19 -6.30 -12.82
C THR A 103 -7.43 -6.49 -11.31
N ILE A 104 -8.63 -6.87 -10.87
CA ILE A 104 -8.95 -7.13 -9.46
C ILE A 104 -8.27 -8.41 -8.98
N GLU A 105 -8.23 -9.46 -9.82
CA GLU A 105 -7.53 -10.70 -9.50
C GLU A 105 -6.01 -10.48 -9.46
N GLU A 106 -5.49 -9.62 -10.32
CA GLU A 106 -4.09 -9.19 -10.25
C GLU A 106 -3.80 -8.39 -8.96
N ALA A 107 -4.73 -7.52 -8.53
CA ALA A 107 -4.61 -6.83 -7.24
C ALA A 107 -4.62 -7.80 -6.05
N ARG A 108 -5.45 -8.85 -6.08
CA ARG A 108 -5.42 -9.92 -5.07
C ARG A 108 -4.10 -10.67 -5.05
N THR A 109 -3.56 -10.97 -6.23
CA THR A 109 -2.27 -11.64 -6.35
C THR A 109 -1.13 -10.75 -5.85
N ALA A 110 -1.20 -9.43 -6.13
CA ALA A 110 -0.22 -8.45 -5.63
C ALA A 110 -0.24 -8.33 -4.10
N MET A 111 -1.39 -8.58 -3.48
CA MET A 111 -1.57 -8.61 -2.02
C MET A 111 -1.41 -10.02 -1.43
N ALA A 112 -0.80 -10.94 -2.16
CA ALA A 112 -0.48 -12.26 -1.63
C ALA A 112 0.19 -12.15 -0.25
N ILE A 113 -0.12 -13.11 0.62
CA ILE A 113 0.45 -13.18 1.97
C ILE A 113 1.97 -13.09 1.83
N PRO A 114 2.63 -12.09 2.42
CA PRO A 114 4.08 -11.96 2.31
C PRO A 114 4.79 -13.17 2.94
N THR A 115 6.02 -13.38 2.57
CA THR A 115 6.90 -14.39 3.18
C THR A 115 7.81 -13.75 4.22
N TYR A 116 8.42 -14.57 5.09
CA TYR A 116 9.44 -14.08 6.01
C TYR A 116 10.68 -13.54 5.28
N ASP A 117 11.00 -14.07 4.09
CA ASP A 117 12.09 -13.55 3.27
C ASP A 117 11.76 -12.14 2.75
N GLU A 118 10.54 -11.90 2.29
CA GLU A 118 10.10 -10.54 1.93
C GLU A 118 10.12 -9.57 3.12
N ALA A 119 9.79 -10.04 4.33
CA ALA A 119 9.93 -9.23 5.52
C ALA A 119 11.40 -8.86 5.81
N ARG A 120 12.35 -9.79 5.59
CA ARG A 120 13.80 -9.53 5.69
C ARG A 120 14.29 -8.56 4.62
N GLU A 121 13.83 -8.70 3.38
CA GLU A 121 14.16 -7.76 2.30
C GLU A 121 13.70 -6.33 2.63
N ARG A 122 12.57 -6.16 3.30
CA ARG A 122 12.11 -4.84 3.78
C ARG A 122 13.04 -4.26 4.86
N VAL A 123 13.65 -5.09 5.71
CA VAL A 123 14.69 -4.64 6.64
C VAL A 123 15.92 -4.15 5.89
N LEU A 124 16.35 -4.86 4.84
CA LEU A 124 17.46 -4.42 3.99
C LEU A 124 17.14 -3.12 3.23
N ALA A 125 15.90 -2.97 2.77
CA ALA A 125 15.46 -1.71 2.16
C ALA A 125 15.50 -0.54 3.17
N ALA A 126 15.19 -0.79 4.45
CA ALA A 126 15.31 0.21 5.51
C ALA A 126 16.76 0.65 5.74
N ASP A 127 17.72 -0.28 5.65
CA ASP A 127 19.15 0.03 5.69
C ASP A 127 19.55 0.98 4.54
N GLY A 128 19.05 0.75 3.34
CA GLY A 128 19.27 1.63 2.19
C GLY A 128 18.75 3.06 2.40
N PHE A 129 17.57 3.24 3.00
CA PHE A 129 17.07 4.58 3.36
C PHE A 129 17.92 5.26 4.45
N LEU A 130 18.47 4.49 5.37
CA LEU A 130 19.40 5.01 6.39
C LEU A 130 20.69 5.53 5.75
N ASP A 131 21.28 4.75 4.85
CA ASP A 131 22.49 5.13 4.11
C ASP A 131 22.25 6.39 3.27
N ASP A 132 21.11 6.47 2.59
CA ASP A 132 20.70 7.67 1.86
C ASP A 132 20.51 8.88 2.77
N ALA A 133 20.02 8.69 3.99
CA ALA A 133 19.89 9.76 4.98
C ALA A 133 21.25 10.33 5.40
N GLY A 134 22.26 9.46 5.60
CA GLY A 134 23.64 9.88 5.90
C GLY A 134 24.27 10.73 4.80
N ASN A 135 23.89 10.48 3.53
CA ASN A 135 24.37 11.18 2.35
C ASN A 135 23.44 12.33 1.89
N ALA A 136 22.38 12.65 2.63
CA ALA A 136 21.39 13.64 2.22
C ALA A 136 21.97 15.06 2.09
N PRO A 137 21.64 15.82 1.02
CA PRO A 137 22.22 17.12 0.73
C PRO A 137 21.78 18.23 1.70
N ASN A 138 20.71 18.02 2.44
CA ASN A 138 20.17 18.98 3.41
C ASN A 138 19.36 18.29 4.51
N GLU A 139 19.06 19.03 5.57
CA GLU A 139 18.36 18.50 6.76
C GLU A 139 16.92 18.03 6.46
N ILE A 140 16.21 18.73 5.56
CA ILE A 140 14.83 18.34 5.20
C ILE A 140 14.83 16.97 4.54
N ARG A 141 15.72 16.76 3.57
CA ARG A 141 15.84 15.48 2.88
C ARG A 141 16.29 14.38 3.84
N ARG A 142 17.23 14.70 4.74
CA ARG A 142 17.71 13.78 5.76
C ARG A 142 16.58 13.35 6.71
N ASP A 143 15.77 14.29 7.20
CA ASP A 143 14.61 14.00 8.06
C ASP A 143 13.61 13.07 7.37
N ILE A 144 13.28 13.34 6.11
CA ILE A 144 12.38 12.49 5.33
C ILE A 144 12.93 11.07 5.21
N LEU A 145 14.22 10.92 4.93
CA LEU A 145 14.85 9.61 4.74
C LEU A 145 14.93 8.81 6.06
N TYR A 146 15.28 9.44 7.18
CA TYR A 146 15.22 8.77 8.50
C TYR A 146 13.82 8.29 8.83
N ARG A 147 12.81 9.12 8.64
CA ARG A 147 11.41 8.72 8.86
C ARG A 147 11.00 7.57 7.97
N THR A 148 11.40 7.60 6.70
CA THR A 148 11.14 6.51 5.74
C THR A 148 11.84 5.24 6.17
N ALA A 149 13.09 5.30 6.66
CA ALA A 149 13.83 4.15 7.18
C ALA A 149 13.10 3.50 8.37
N PHE A 150 12.65 4.30 9.35
CA PHE A 150 11.88 3.79 10.49
C PHE A 150 10.55 3.17 10.07
N ASN A 151 9.84 3.79 9.10
CA ASN A 151 8.60 3.21 8.60
C ASN A 151 8.82 1.91 7.83
N ALA A 152 9.92 1.78 7.10
CA ALA A 152 10.27 0.54 6.41
C ALA A 152 10.52 -0.62 7.39
N LEU A 153 11.11 -0.35 8.57
CA LEU A 153 11.20 -1.33 9.65
C LEU A 153 9.81 -1.74 10.19
N PHE A 154 8.90 -0.78 10.35
CA PHE A 154 7.51 -1.11 10.70
C PHE A 154 6.84 -1.97 9.64
N ASP A 155 7.02 -1.66 8.36
CA ASP A 155 6.46 -2.44 7.25
C ASP A 155 7.04 -3.87 7.20
N ALA A 156 8.32 -4.06 7.57
CA ALA A 156 8.91 -5.38 7.75
C ALA A 156 8.21 -6.18 8.87
N ALA A 157 8.01 -5.55 10.04
CA ALA A 157 7.30 -6.18 11.15
C ALA A 157 5.84 -6.51 10.80
N ARG A 158 5.17 -5.62 10.04
CA ARG A 158 3.80 -5.84 9.55
C ARG A 158 3.74 -7.03 8.60
N SER A 159 4.66 -7.12 7.64
CA SER A 159 4.74 -8.25 6.71
C SER A 159 4.95 -9.57 7.46
N ALA A 160 5.84 -9.63 8.44
CA ALA A 160 6.05 -10.82 9.25
C ALA A 160 4.79 -11.22 10.06
N ALA A 161 4.06 -10.24 10.59
CA ALA A 161 2.79 -10.48 11.28
C ALA A 161 1.72 -11.07 10.35
N MET A 162 1.61 -10.55 9.12
CA MET A 162 0.72 -11.07 8.09
C MET A 162 1.08 -12.51 7.72
N THR A 163 2.37 -12.81 7.54
CA THR A 163 2.88 -14.15 7.27
C THR A 163 2.52 -15.13 8.39
N TYR A 164 2.78 -14.74 9.63
CA TYR A 164 2.49 -15.57 10.81
C TYR A 164 1.01 -15.91 10.95
N LEU A 165 0.13 -14.95 10.68
CA LEU A 165 -1.33 -15.09 10.75
C LEU A 165 -1.92 -15.72 9.49
N ALA A 166 -1.10 -15.98 8.46
CA ALA A 166 -1.55 -16.43 7.14
C ALA A 166 -2.72 -15.59 6.60
N THR A 167 -2.58 -14.25 6.59
CA THR A 167 -3.64 -13.31 6.28
C THR A 167 -3.20 -12.22 5.31
N GLU A 168 -4.11 -11.77 4.47
CA GLU A 168 -3.97 -10.58 3.63
C GLU A 168 -4.39 -9.29 4.37
N GLU A 169 -4.81 -9.40 5.63
CA GLU A 169 -5.19 -8.23 6.44
C GLU A 169 -3.98 -7.32 6.69
N THR A 170 -4.09 -6.07 6.29
CA THR A 170 -3.01 -5.08 6.38
C THR A 170 -3.23 -4.04 7.47
N ARG A 171 -4.45 -3.93 8.02
CA ARG A 171 -4.76 -3.00 9.10
C ARG A 171 -4.05 -3.44 10.38
N TRP A 172 -3.07 -2.65 10.78
CA TRP A 172 -2.23 -2.97 11.93
C TRP A 172 -3.03 -3.18 13.24
N GLY A 173 -4.19 -2.54 13.39
CA GLY A 173 -5.07 -2.75 14.55
C GLY A 173 -5.67 -4.15 14.59
N GLU A 174 -6.04 -4.72 13.44
CA GLU A 174 -6.54 -6.09 13.31
C GLU A 174 -5.41 -7.11 13.50
N LEU A 175 -4.28 -6.91 12.83
CA LEU A 175 -3.11 -7.76 13.01
C LEU A 175 -2.69 -7.86 14.48
N ARG A 176 -2.64 -6.71 15.18
CA ARG A 176 -2.32 -6.68 16.61
C ARG A 176 -3.29 -7.51 17.45
N ARG A 177 -4.59 -7.42 17.16
CA ARG A 177 -5.62 -8.17 17.91
C ARG A 177 -5.54 -9.67 17.64
N ALA A 178 -5.17 -10.06 16.42
CA ALA A 178 -5.05 -11.46 16.02
C ALA A 178 -3.76 -12.12 16.50
N LEU A 179 -2.67 -11.34 16.70
CA LEU A 179 -1.42 -11.87 17.22
C LEU A 179 -1.55 -12.34 18.67
N PRO A 180 -1.04 -13.54 19.02
CA PRO A 180 -0.98 -13.98 20.40
C PRO A 180 0.05 -13.18 21.22
N ALA A 181 -0.12 -13.15 22.55
CA ALA A 181 0.93 -12.65 23.44
C ALA A 181 2.17 -13.60 23.38
N PRO A 182 3.40 -13.10 23.45
CA PRO A 182 3.80 -11.70 23.64
C PRO A 182 3.88 -10.89 22.32
N HIS A 183 3.67 -11.49 21.15
CA HIS A 183 3.86 -10.88 19.84
C HIS A 183 2.96 -9.65 19.63
N SER A 184 1.72 -9.68 20.11
CA SER A 184 0.79 -8.54 20.01
C SER A 184 1.31 -7.29 20.71
N GLU A 185 1.97 -7.46 21.87
CA GLU A 185 2.56 -6.33 22.61
C GLU A 185 3.81 -5.78 21.93
N GLU A 186 4.63 -6.66 21.36
CA GLU A 186 5.80 -6.24 20.61
C GLU A 186 5.40 -5.50 19.33
N PHE A 187 4.44 -6.04 18.60
CA PHE A 187 3.90 -5.38 17.40
C PHE A 187 3.28 -4.01 17.70
N ARG A 188 2.58 -3.88 18.85
CA ARG A 188 2.05 -2.58 19.32
C ARG A 188 3.16 -1.54 19.49
N ARG A 189 4.34 -1.94 19.97
CA ARG A 189 5.47 -1.01 20.12
C ARG A 189 5.98 -0.53 18.76
N PHE A 190 6.07 -1.41 17.76
CA PHE A 190 6.45 -1.01 16.42
C PHE A 190 5.45 -0.02 15.83
N VAL A 191 4.14 -0.26 15.97
CA VAL A 191 3.10 0.67 15.53
C VAL A 191 3.27 2.04 16.21
N ASN A 192 3.33 2.05 17.54
CA ASN A 192 3.31 3.32 18.29
C ASN A 192 4.60 4.12 18.08
N THR A 193 5.76 3.46 18.00
CA THR A 193 7.04 4.14 17.92
C THR A 193 7.46 4.38 16.47
N LEU A 194 7.64 3.33 15.66
CA LEU A 194 8.19 3.47 14.32
C LEU A 194 7.22 4.17 13.36
N HIS A 195 5.96 3.76 13.38
CA HIS A 195 4.95 4.27 12.46
C HIS A 195 4.32 5.58 12.95
N ILE A 196 3.84 5.64 14.20
CA ILE A 196 3.13 6.83 14.70
C ILE A 196 4.12 7.91 15.14
N ALA A 197 4.98 7.64 16.13
CA ALA A 197 5.85 8.68 16.68
C ALA A 197 6.93 9.12 15.67
N TYR A 198 7.66 8.18 15.08
CA TYR A 198 8.81 8.51 14.25
C TYR A 198 8.42 8.92 12.83
N PHE A 199 7.54 8.16 12.16
CA PHE A 199 7.15 8.48 10.79
C PHE A 199 6.14 9.63 10.72
N TYR A 200 4.99 9.54 11.40
CA TYR A 200 3.97 10.60 11.30
C TYR A 200 4.32 11.87 12.07
N HIS A 201 4.83 11.75 13.29
CA HIS A 201 5.08 12.91 14.15
C HIS A 201 6.52 13.42 14.11
N SER A 202 7.44 12.74 13.41
CA SER A 202 8.88 13.09 13.36
C SER A 202 9.55 13.15 14.75
N ASP A 203 9.01 12.41 15.71
CA ASP A 203 9.44 12.39 17.12
C ASP A 203 10.47 11.27 17.36
N TYR A 204 11.56 11.27 16.59
CA TYR A 204 12.69 10.35 16.78
C TYR A 204 13.91 11.09 17.35
N PRO A 205 14.87 10.39 18.01
CA PRO A 205 16.07 10.99 18.57
C PRO A 205 17.01 11.50 17.47
N ARG A 206 16.84 12.76 17.06
CA ARG A 206 17.59 13.36 15.93
C ARG A 206 19.11 13.38 16.13
N GLN A 207 19.59 13.45 17.39
CA GLN A 207 21.02 13.48 17.71
C GLN A 207 21.68 12.10 17.60
N ASP A 208 20.90 11.03 17.70
CA ASP A 208 21.37 9.65 17.65
C ASP A 208 20.41 8.79 16.79
N ALA A 209 20.00 9.33 15.64
CA ALA A 209 19.03 8.66 14.76
C ALA A 209 19.55 7.31 14.24
N GLU A 210 20.85 7.21 13.95
CA GLU A 210 21.47 5.97 13.50
C GLU A 210 21.53 4.91 14.61
N GLY A 211 21.93 5.28 15.82
CA GLY A 211 21.97 4.37 16.97
C GLY A 211 20.58 3.86 17.32
N GLU A 212 19.58 4.74 17.31
CA GLU A 212 18.18 4.40 17.53
C GLU A 212 17.66 3.46 16.43
N PHE A 213 17.98 3.75 15.16
CA PHE A 213 17.61 2.89 14.05
C PHE A 213 18.18 1.47 14.22
N GLN A 214 19.46 1.32 14.56
CA GLN A 214 20.08 0.01 14.74
C GLN A 214 19.41 -0.80 15.86
N GLN A 215 19.01 -0.16 16.96
CA GLN A 215 18.27 -0.83 18.03
C GLN A 215 16.92 -1.36 17.55
N TRP A 216 16.16 -0.56 16.79
CA TRP A 216 14.88 -0.98 16.25
C TRP A 216 15.03 -2.04 15.15
N ARG A 217 16.07 -1.91 14.32
CA ARG A 217 16.41 -2.90 13.30
C ARG A 217 16.65 -4.28 13.90
N GLU A 218 17.48 -4.38 14.92
CA GLU A 218 17.73 -5.64 15.64
C GLU A 218 16.45 -6.20 16.26
N ARG A 219 15.62 -5.33 16.79
CA ARG A 219 14.37 -5.72 17.44
C ARG A 219 13.34 -6.24 16.44
N VAL A 220 13.22 -5.60 15.28
CA VAL A 220 12.35 -6.07 14.18
C VAL A 220 12.87 -7.38 13.62
N SER A 221 14.17 -7.52 13.38
CA SER A 221 14.77 -8.77 12.90
C SER A 221 14.49 -9.94 13.85
N ARG A 222 14.68 -9.71 15.15
CA ARG A 222 14.35 -10.72 16.19
C ARG A 222 12.87 -11.07 16.23
N PHE A 223 11.99 -10.10 16.01
CA PHE A 223 10.55 -10.34 15.92
C PHE A 223 10.20 -11.25 14.75
N ILE A 224 10.78 -11.01 13.57
CA ILE A 224 10.62 -11.85 12.37
C ILE A 224 11.05 -13.29 12.67
N GLU A 225 12.26 -13.48 13.21
CA GLU A 225 12.81 -14.79 13.57
C GLU A 225 11.92 -15.53 14.60
N THR A 226 11.41 -14.81 15.59
CA THR A 226 10.58 -15.39 16.64
C THR A 226 9.21 -15.84 16.11
N LEU A 227 8.60 -15.07 15.21
CA LEU A 227 7.35 -15.44 14.55
C LEU A 227 7.55 -16.68 13.67
N GLU A 228 8.62 -16.71 12.87
CA GLU A 228 8.94 -17.84 12.00
C GLU A 228 9.16 -19.11 12.81
N ALA A 229 9.96 -19.06 13.86
CA ALA A 229 10.21 -20.22 14.74
C ALA A 229 8.92 -20.72 15.42
N SER A 230 8.03 -19.79 15.83
CA SER A 230 6.73 -20.12 16.43
C SER A 230 5.79 -20.80 15.42
N ALA A 231 5.77 -20.35 14.17
CA ALA A 231 4.97 -20.95 13.10
C ALA A 231 5.39 -22.38 12.80
N LEU A 232 6.69 -22.65 12.73
CA LEU A 232 7.25 -24.00 12.52
C LEU A 232 6.86 -24.97 13.64
N THR A 233 6.86 -24.51 14.89
CA THR A 233 6.49 -25.29 16.06
C THR A 233 5.00 -25.67 16.04
N THR A 234 4.14 -24.73 15.61
CA THR A 234 2.69 -24.95 15.53
C THR A 234 2.30 -25.90 14.40
N SER A 235 3.02 -25.87 13.27
CA SER A 235 2.81 -26.76 12.11
C SER A 235 3.17 -28.22 12.43
N GLY A 236 4.20 -28.45 13.24
CA GLY A 236 4.63 -29.78 13.68
C GLY A 236 3.63 -30.51 14.58
N PHE A 237 2.73 -29.78 15.26
CA PHE A 237 1.69 -30.36 16.15
C PHE A 237 0.40 -30.76 15.41
N ARG A 238 0.16 -30.30 14.18
CA ARG A 238 -1.02 -30.67 13.36
C ARG A 238 -0.84 -31.94 12.52
N SER A 239 0.32 -32.56 12.53
CA SER A 239 0.67 -33.76 11.73
C SER A 239 0.73 -35.05 12.56
N ARG A 240 0.07 -35.12 13.70
CA ARG A 240 -0.06 -36.36 14.48
C ARG A 240 -1.50 -36.72 14.80
#